data_a0f0504650ada46284ba9670fcaec05d
#
_entry.id   a0f0504650ada46284ba9670fcaec05d
#
_cell.length_a   1.000
_cell.length_b   1.000
_cell.length_c   1.000
_cell.angle_alpha   90.00
_cell.angle_beta   90.00
_cell.angle_gamma   90.00
#
_symmetry.space_group_name_H-M   'P 1'
#
loop_
_entity.id
_entity.type
_entity.pdbx_description
1 polymer ?
#
loop_
_entity_poly.entity_id
_entity_poly.type
_entity_poly.pdbx_seq_one_letter_code
_entity_poly.pdbx_strand_id
1 'polypeptide(L)'
;MAETAPSTSRRERALLADLMDEVGPDAPTLCGEWTTRDLAAHIVMRERRPDGAAGVIVPQLSGYSEKVQAGIASADYEGIVEKVRSGPQVWFPTRLDAVDKVVNTAEFYVHHEDVRRATDEWEARELDRQTNDELRGALSRSIRMLTRGLPVGLEVRPTDTTD
;
A
#
# COMPACT_ATOMS: atom_id res chain seq x y z
N MET A 1 -24.02 11.34 17.09
CA MET A 1 -22.53 11.16 17.14
C MET A 1 -22.03 11.41 15.74
N ALA A 2 -21.16 12.39 15.54
CA ALA A 2 -20.57 12.62 14.21
C ALA A 2 -19.70 11.41 13.86
N GLU A 3 -20.01 10.73 12.79
CA GLU A 3 -19.19 9.65 12.24
C GLU A 3 -17.85 10.27 11.80
N THR A 4 -16.78 9.90 12.46
CA THR A 4 -15.45 10.40 12.12
C THR A 4 -15.09 9.86 10.72
N ALA A 5 -14.74 10.75 9.79
CA ALA A 5 -14.34 10.34 8.44
C ALA A 5 -13.22 9.28 8.52
N PRO A 6 -13.23 8.27 7.64
CA PRO A 6 -12.23 7.23 7.64
C PRO A 6 -10.83 7.82 7.39
N SER A 7 -9.80 7.22 7.98
CA SER A 7 -8.40 7.59 7.75
C SER A 7 -8.02 7.45 6.27
N THR A 8 -6.98 8.17 5.83
CA THR A 8 -6.46 8.06 4.47
C THR A 8 -6.10 6.61 4.12
N SER A 9 -5.44 5.88 5.03
CA SER A 9 -5.11 4.47 4.83
C SER A 9 -6.34 3.61 4.50
N ARG A 10 -7.45 3.81 5.21
CA ARG A 10 -8.70 3.06 4.96
C ARG A 10 -9.39 3.47 3.66
N ARG A 11 -9.35 4.77 3.33
CA ARG A 11 -9.88 5.25 2.05
C ARG A 11 -9.07 4.70 0.87
N GLU A 12 -7.75 4.81 0.92
CA GLU A 12 -6.87 4.31 -0.13
C GLU A 12 -6.97 2.79 -0.29
N ARG A 13 -7.12 2.04 0.80
CA ARG A 13 -7.41 0.60 0.76
C ARG A 13 -8.69 0.28 -0.02
N ALA A 14 -9.76 0.99 0.27
CA ALA A 14 -11.04 0.77 -0.40
C ALA A 14 -10.94 1.10 -1.88
N LEU A 15 -10.36 2.27 -2.22
CA LEU A 15 -10.15 2.70 -3.61
C LEU A 15 -9.24 1.74 -4.39
N LEU A 16 -8.18 1.23 -3.76
CA LEU A 16 -7.30 0.23 -4.38
C LEU A 16 -8.05 -1.08 -4.65
N ALA A 17 -8.87 -1.54 -3.70
CA ALA A 17 -9.64 -2.76 -3.90
C ALA A 17 -10.71 -2.59 -4.99
N ASP A 18 -11.37 -1.40 -5.07
CA ASP A 18 -12.31 -1.09 -6.14
C ASP A 18 -11.62 -1.06 -7.51
N LEU A 19 -10.44 -0.44 -7.58
CA LEU A 19 -9.64 -0.43 -8.81
C LEU A 19 -9.18 -1.83 -9.23
N MET A 20 -8.76 -2.67 -8.28
CA MET A 20 -8.40 -4.07 -8.55
C MET A 20 -9.57 -4.86 -9.14
N ASP A 21 -10.79 -4.66 -8.63
CA ASP A 21 -12.00 -5.27 -9.21
C ASP A 21 -12.27 -4.77 -10.63
N GLU A 22 -12.04 -3.48 -10.89
CA GLU A 22 -12.26 -2.86 -12.20
C GLU A 22 -11.27 -3.36 -13.27
N VAL A 23 -9.96 -3.37 -12.95
CA VAL A 23 -8.91 -3.68 -13.93
C VAL A 23 -8.65 -5.18 -14.08
N GLY A 24 -9.07 -6.00 -13.11
CA GLY A 24 -8.92 -7.45 -13.13
C GLY A 24 -7.52 -7.95 -12.72
N PRO A 25 -7.33 -9.29 -12.68
CA PRO A 25 -6.15 -9.93 -12.07
C PRO A 25 -4.83 -9.75 -12.83
N ASP A 26 -4.88 -9.52 -14.12
CA ASP A 26 -3.72 -9.55 -15.00
C ASP A 26 -3.25 -8.14 -15.41
N ALA A 27 -3.86 -7.10 -14.84
CA ALA A 27 -3.44 -5.73 -15.11
C ALA A 27 -2.02 -5.46 -14.57
N PRO A 28 -1.22 -4.65 -15.29
CA PRO A 28 0.13 -4.31 -14.87
C PRO A 28 0.14 -3.44 -13.62
N THR A 29 1.28 -3.42 -12.94
CA THR A 29 1.57 -2.49 -11.84
C THR A 29 2.97 -1.87 -12.03
N LEU A 30 3.28 -0.79 -11.31
CA LEU A 30 4.64 -0.25 -11.26
C LEU A 30 5.57 -1.05 -10.31
N CYS A 31 5.09 -2.12 -9.69
CA CYS A 31 5.86 -3.00 -8.82
C CYS A 31 6.68 -4.05 -9.62
N GLY A 32 7.42 -3.62 -10.63
CA GLY A 32 8.20 -4.51 -11.49
C GLY A 32 7.31 -5.36 -12.39
N GLU A 33 7.46 -6.68 -12.32
CA GLU A 33 6.66 -7.61 -13.15
C GLU A 33 5.35 -8.07 -12.47
N TRP A 34 4.99 -7.47 -11.33
CA TRP A 34 3.78 -7.87 -10.62
C TRP A 34 2.52 -7.40 -11.37
N THR A 35 1.59 -8.32 -11.44
CA THR A 35 0.20 -8.02 -11.80
C THR A 35 -0.57 -7.54 -10.58
N THR A 36 -1.80 -7.06 -10.79
CA THR A 36 -2.73 -6.73 -9.70
C THR A 36 -3.01 -7.93 -8.79
N ARG A 37 -3.00 -9.15 -9.31
CA ARG A 37 -3.11 -10.39 -8.53
C ARG A 37 -1.94 -10.54 -7.56
N ASP A 38 -0.72 -10.30 -8.02
CA ASP A 38 0.48 -10.43 -7.21
C ASP A 38 0.52 -9.36 -6.12
N LEU A 39 0.12 -8.13 -6.47
CA LEU A 39 0.01 -7.03 -5.53
C LEU A 39 -1.07 -7.29 -4.47
N ALA A 40 -2.25 -7.77 -4.87
CA ALA A 40 -3.31 -8.14 -3.93
C ALA A 40 -2.86 -9.26 -2.98
N ALA A 41 -2.16 -10.28 -3.51
CA ALA A 41 -1.59 -11.36 -2.70
C ALA A 41 -0.53 -10.86 -1.72
N HIS A 42 0.31 -9.90 -2.14
CA HIS A 42 1.30 -9.23 -1.29
C HIS A 42 0.64 -8.53 -0.09
N ILE A 43 -0.39 -7.72 -0.34
CA ILE A 43 -1.12 -7.00 0.71
C ILE A 43 -1.77 -7.99 1.69
N VAL A 44 -2.43 -9.04 1.19
CA VAL A 44 -3.04 -10.08 2.04
C VAL A 44 -1.99 -10.81 2.86
N MET A 45 -0.84 -11.16 2.27
CA MET A 45 0.28 -11.79 2.99
C MET A 45 0.75 -10.90 4.13
N ARG A 46 1.03 -9.63 3.83
CA ARG A 46 1.54 -8.66 4.79
C ARG A 46 0.61 -8.44 5.98
N GLU A 47 -0.70 -8.47 5.77
CA GLU A 47 -1.70 -8.17 6.80
C GLU A 47 -2.26 -9.39 7.52
N ARG A 48 -2.14 -10.58 6.94
CA ARG A 48 -2.77 -11.80 7.48
C ARG A 48 -1.82 -12.95 7.73
N ARG A 49 -0.57 -12.85 7.26
CA ARG A 49 0.46 -13.88 7.37
C ARG A 49 1.77 -13.29 7.91
N PRO A 50 1.85 -13.03 9.22
CA PRO A 50 3.06 -12.43 9.82
C PRO A 50 4.31 -13.29 9.60
N ASP A 51 4.15 -14.60 9.46
CA ASP A 51 5.22 -15.52 9.08
C ASP A 51 5.76 -15.24 7.66
N GLY A 52 4.86 -15.01 6.69
CA GLY A 52 5.23 -14.62 5.33
C GLY A 52 5.78 -13.20 5.24
N ALA A 53 5.21 -12.26 6.00
CA ALA A 53 5.66 -10.87 6.02
C ALA A 53 7.09 -10.68 6.55
N ALA A 54 7.61 -11.60 7.35
CA ALA A 54 8.95 -11.52 7.90
C ALA A 54 10.06 -11.45 6.82
N GLY A 55 9.88 -12.07 5.68
CA GLY A 55 10.86 -12.04 4.59
C GLY A 55 10.95 -10.72 3.84
N VAL A 56 9.98 -9.82 4.03
CA VAL A 56 10.07 -8.43 3.53
C VAL A 56 11.18 -7.66 4.25
N ILE A 57 11.43 -8.01 5.52
CA ILE A 57 12.44 -7.34 6.36
C ILE A 57 13.73 -8.16 6.45
N VAL A 58 13.62 -9.49 6.44
CA VAL A 58 14.73 -10.44 6.61
C VAL A 58 15.05 -11.12 5.30
N PRO A 59 16.13 -10.72 4.58
CA PRO A 59 16.46 -11.25 3.24
C PRO A 59 16.57 -12.77 3.17
N GLN A 60 17.01 -13.42 4.24
CA GLN A 60 17.15 -14.89 4.31
C GLN A 60 15.79 -15.62 4.24
N LEU A 61 14.69 -14.91 4.50
CA LEU A 61 13.33 -15.45 4.45
C LEU A 61 12.57 -15.07 3.18
N SER A 62 13.19 -14.35 2.22
CA SER A 62 12.53 -13.88 0.99
C SER A 62 11.89 -15.04 0.21
N GLY A 63 12.63 -16.12 0.00
CA GLY A 63 12.10 -17.29 -0.73
C GLY A 63 10.91 -18.00 -0.03
N TYR A 64 10.79 -17.88 1.30
CA TYR A 64 9.59 -18.33 2.00
C TYR A 64 8.43 -17.37 1.78
N SER A 65 8.67 -16.07 1.86
CA SER A 65 7.66 -15.04 1.59
C SER A 65 7.10 -15.15 0.16
N GLU A 66 7.96 -15.35 -0.83
CA GLU A 66 7.56 -15.59 -2.22
C GLU A 66 6.64 -16.79 -2.37
N LYS A 67 6.93 -17.91 -1.69
CA LYS A 67 6.06 -19.11 -1.69
C LYS A 67 4.71 -18.84 -1.04
N VAL A 68 4.68 -18.10 0.07
CA VAL A 68 3.44 -17.74 0.76
C VAL A 68 2.60 -16.83 -0.13
N GLN A 69 3.22 -15.81 -0.75
CA GLN A 69 2.56 -14.90 -1.68
C GLN A 69 2.01 -15.64 -2.91
N ALA A 70 2.80 -16.51 -3.54
CA ALA A 70 2.35 -17.33 -4.67
C ALA A 70 1.19 -18.25 -4.29
N GLY A 71 1.22 -18.83 -3.09
CA GLY A 71 0.12 -19.64 -2.57
C GLY A 71 -1.17 -18.82 -2.39
N ILE A 72 -1.09 -17.56 -1.98
CA ILE A 72 -2.24 -16.66 -1.91
C ILE A 72 -2.71 -16.29 -3.31
N ALA A 73 -1.80 -15.96 -4.22
CA ALA A 73 -2.09 -15.57 -5.59
C ALA A 73 -2.79 -16.68 -6.41
N SER A 74 -2.58 -17.95 -6.05
CA SER A 74 -3.24 -19.09 -6.69
C SER A 74 -4.71 -19.25 -6.34
N ALA A 75 -5.22 -18.52 -5.34
CA ALA A 75 -6.61 -18.56 -4.95
C ALA A 75 -7.49 -17.74 -5.91
N ASP A 76 -8.82 -17.84 -5.73
CA ASP A 76 -9.78 -17.04 -6.45
C ASP A 76 -9.51 -15.54 -6.25
N TYR A 77 -9.43 -14.79 -7.35
CA TYR A 77 -9.03 -13.38 -7.33
C TYR A 77 -10.00 -12.48 -6.56
N GLU A 78 -11.30 -12.64 -6.78
CA GLU A 78 -12.33 -11.88 -6.07
C GLU A 78 -12.21 -12.09 -4.56
N GLY A 79 -11.95 -13.33 -4.14
CA GLY A 79 -11.70 -13.67 -2.74
C GLY A 79 -10.41 -13.06 -2.17
N ILE A 80 -9.39 -12.81 -3.01
CA ILE A 80 -8.16 -12.11 -2.60
C ILE A 80 -8.47 -10.61 -2.43
N VAL A 81 -9.13 -9.98 -3.40
CA VAL A 81 -9.50 -8.56 -3.35
C VAL A 81 -10.42 -8.27 -2.17
N GLU A 82 -11.38 -9.14 -1.86
CA GLU A 82 -12.23 -8.99 -0.69
C GLU A 82 -11.43 -9.05 0.63
N LYS A 83 -10.36 -9.84 0.69
CA LYS A 83 -9.44 -9.83 1.84
C LYS A 83 -8.64 -8.53 1.94
N VAL A 84 -8.25 -7.93 0.82
CA VAL A 84 -7.66 -6.58 0.79
C VAL A 84 -8.66 -5.56 1.33
N ARG A 85 -9.89 -5.57 0.82
CA ARG A 85 -10.97 -4.65 1.21
C ARG A 85 -11.31 -4.73 2.69
N SER A 86 -11.51 -5.94 3.21
CA SER A 86 -11.88 -6.18 4.62
C SER A 86 -10.72 -5.92 5.60
N GLY A 87 -9.49 -5.85 5.10
CA GLY A 87 -8.31 -5.52 5.90
C GLY A 87 -7.83 -6.64 6.82
N PRO A 88 -6.98 -6.30 7.80
CA PRO A 88 -6.35 -7.26 8.68
C PRO A 88 -7.34 -7.94 9.61
N GLN A 89 -6.95 -9.10 10.13
CA GLN A 89 -7.73 -9.82 11.13
C GLN A 89 -7.82 -9.03 12.44
N VAL A 90 -8.87 -9.29 13.24
CA VAL A 90 -9.19 -8.52 14.46
C VAL A 90 -8.02 -8.44 15.46
N TRP A 91 -7.20 -9.48 15.55
CA TRP A 91 -6.04 -9.55 16.46
C TRP A 91 -4.77 -8.89 15.90
N PHE A 92 -4.78 -8.44 14.64
CA PHE A 92 -3.60 -7.85 14.02
C PHE A 92 -3.43 -6.38 14.46
N PRO A 93 -2.21 -5.90 14.79
CA PRO A 93 -1.99 -4.55 15.31
C PRO A 93 -2.50 -3.42 14.41
N THR A 94 -2.42 -3.60 13.08
CA THR A 94 -2.91 -2.62 12.10
C THR A 94 -4.45 -2.55 12.02
N ARG A 95 -5.17 -3.36 12.82
CA ARG A 95 -6.61 -3.18 13.04
C ARG A 95 -6.92 -1.91 13.84
N LEU A 96 -5.99 -1.45 14.66
CA LEU A 96 -6.09 -0.21 15.41
C LEU A 96 -5.80 0.98 14.49
N ASP A 97 -6.72 1.94 14.39
CA ASP A 97 -6.63 3.10 13.49
C ASP A 97 -5.31 3.87 13.61
N ALA A 98 -4.81 4.06 14.83
CA ALA A 98 -3.57 4.78 15.07
C ALA A 98 -2.35 4.04 14.49
N VAL A 99 -2.32 2.71 14.54
CA VAL A 99 -1.25 1.88 13.98
C VAL A 99 -1.39 1.81 12.47
N ASP A 100 -2.60 1.57 11.97
CA ASP A 100 -2.91 1.55 10.54
C ASP A 100 -2.48 2.85 9.85
N LYS A 101 -2.86 3.99 10.43
CA LYS A 101 -2.48 5.31 9.92
C LYS A 101 -0.96 5.52 9.82
N VAL A 102 -0.20 5.03 10.77
CA VAL A 102 1.27 5.18 10.77
C VAL A 102 1.94 4.25 9.75
N VAL A 103 1.45 3.02 9.65
CA VAL A 103 2.10 1.94 8.88
C VAL A 103 1.60 1.92 7.44
N ASN A 104 0.30 2.16 7.23
CA ASN A 104 -0.37 1.85 5.97
C ASN A 104 -0.76 3.06 5.11
N THR A 105 -0.65 4.31 5.63
CA THR A 105 -1.04 5.49 4.83
C THR A 105 -0.23 5.59 3.53
N ALA A 106 1.10 5.55 3.62
CA ALA A 106 1.95 5.60 2.43
C ALA A 106 1.83 4.33 1.59
N GLU A 107 1.75 3.19 2.24
CA GLU A 107 1.65 1.87 1.60
C GLU A 107 0.45 1.77 0.65
N PHE A 108 -0.77 2.03 1.15
CA PHE A 108 -1.95 1.95 0.29
C PHE A 108 -2.00 3.06 -0.75
N TYR A 109 -1.52 4.26 -0.41
CA TYR A 109 -1.45 5.34 -1.39
C TYR A 109 -0.50 4.98 -2.54
N VAL A 110 0.71 4.51 -2.24
CA VAL A 110 1.71 4.13 -3.25
C VAL A 110 1.19 2.99 -4.11
N HIS A 111 0.68 1.92 -3.51
CA HIS A 111 0.17 0.78 -4.28
C HIS A 111 -1.08 1.11 -5.10
N HIS A 112 -1.93 2.03 -4.65
CA HIS A 112 -3.01 2.53 -5.47
C HIS A 112 -2.47 3.29 -6.70
N GLU A 113 -1.47 4.14 -6.51
CA GLU A 113 -0.81 4.83 -7.62
C GLU A 113 -0.01 3.86 -8.52
N ASP A 114 0.57 2.80 -7.98
CA ASP A 114 1.28 1.77 -8.76
C ASP A 114 0.35 1.09 -9.78
N VAL A 115 -0.90 0.83 -9.42
CA VAL A 115 -1.91 0.29 -10.35
C VAL A 115 -2.39 1.38 -11.31
N ARG A 116 -2.75 2.57 -10.79
CA ARG A 116 -3.28 3.67 -11.61
C ARG A 116 -2.31 4.14 -12.70
N ARG A 117 -1.01 4.17 -12.38
CA ARG A 117 0.02 4.72 -13.27
C ARG A 117 0.74 3.67 -14.12
N ALA A 118 0.31 2.42 -14.05
CA ALA A 118 0.87 1.36 -14.88
C ALA A 118 0.43 1.43 -16.35
N THR A 119 -0.45 2.36 -16.68
CA THR A 119 -0.90 2.66 -18.05
C THR A 119 -0.42 4.04 -18.49
N ASP A 120 -0.35 4.28 -19.79
CA ASP A 120 0.11 5.58 -20.34
C ASP A 120 -0.92 6.72 -20.13
N GLU A 121 -2.17 6.39 -19.83
CA GLU A 121 -3.29 7.32 -19.68
C GLU A 121 -3.62 7.59 -18.20
N TRP A 122 -2.66 8.11 -17.43
CA TRP A 122 -2.92 8.48 -16.04
C TRP A 122 -2.84 9.97 -15.81
N GLU A 123 -3.64 10.47 -14.90
CA GLU A 123 -3.61 11.85 -14.42
C GLU A 123 -3.35 11.89 -12.90
N ALA A 124 -2.66 12.96 -12.46
CA ALA A 124 -2.44 13.19 -11.03
C ALA A 124 -3.78 13.45 -10.34
N ARG A 125 -4.00 12.78 -9.20
CA ARG A 125 -5.21 13.03 -8.39
C ARG A 125 -5.09 14.33 -7.62
N GLU A 126 -6.19 15.06 -7.53
CA GLU A 126 -6.35 16.10 -6.54
C GLU A 126 -6.61 15.46 -5.17
N LEU A 127 -5.75 15.73 -4.21
CA LEU A 127 -5.84 15.19 -2.86
C LEU A 127 -6.44 16.24 -1.92
N ASP A 128 -7.33 15.81 -1.04
CA ASP A 128 -7.81 16.67 0.04
C ASP A 128 -6.70 16.98 1.05
N ARG A 129 -6.92 18.03 1.84
CA ARG A 129 -5.93 18.50 2.82
C ARG A 129 -5.55 17.40 3.83
N GLN A 130 -6.49 16.60 4.30
CA GLN A 130 -6.22 15.54 5.26
C GLN A 130 -5.26 14.50 4.66
N THR A 131 -5.52 14.05 3.43
CA THR A 131 -4.66 13.10 2.71
C THR A 131 -3.25 13.66 2.52
N ASN A 132 -3.12 14.92 2.09
CA ASN A 132 -1.83 15.57 1.93
C ASN A 132 -1.06 15.64 3.26
N ASP A 133 -1.69 16.07 4.35
CA ASP A 133 -1.06 16.19 5.65
C ASP A 133 -0.61 14.80 6.20
N GLU A 134 -1.42 13.77 6.01
CA GLU A 134 -1.09 12.40 6.43
C GLU A 134 0.04 11.80 5.61
N LEU A 135 0.08 12.01 4.29
CA LEU A 135 1.17 11.58 3.41
C LEU A 135 2.48 12.31 3.71
N ARG A 136 2.44 13.61 3.94
CA ARG A 136 3.61 14.38 4.38
C ARG A 136 4.17 13.86 5.71
N GLY A 137 3.29 13.56 6.65
CA GLY A 137 3.67 12.94 7.92
C GLY A 137 4.31 11.55 7.73
N ALA A 138 3.77 10.72 6.84
CA ALA A 138 4.33 9.41 6.51
C ALA A 138 5.71 9.55 5.84
N LEU A 139 5.85 10.43 4.84
CA LEU A 139 7.11 10.72 4.16
C LEU A 139 8.17 11.23 5.13
N SER A 140 7.82 12.20 5.99
CA SER A 140 8.75 12.76 6.98
C SER A 140 9.32 11.72 7.95
N ARG A 141 8.54 10.68 8.28
CA ARG A 141 8.99 9.57 9.12
C ARG A 141 9.91 8.60 8.39
N SER A 142 9.64 8.36 7.09
CA SER A 142 10.36 7.36 6.30
C SER A 142 11.55 7.93 5.52
N ILE A 143 11.58 9.24 5.25
CA ILE A 143 12.56 9.88 4.37
C ILE A 143 14.01 9.54 4.76
N ARG A 144 14.33 9.56 6.06
CA ARG A 144 15.69 9.25 6.55
C ARG A 144 16.10 7.80 6.25
N MET A 145 15.14 6.87 6.27
CA MET A 145 15.39 5.47 5.94
C MET A 145 15.55 5.30 4.42
N LEU A 146 14.66 5.91 3.65
CA LEU A 146 14.65 5.83 2.18
C LEU A 146 15.88 6.48 1.54
N THR A 147 16.44 7.53 2.18
CA THR A 147 17.63 8.25 1.68
C THR A 147 18.92 7.79 2.31
N ARG A 148 18.89 6.75 3.17
CA ARG A 148 20.07 6.21 3.83
C ARG A 148 21.06 5.68 2.79
N GLY A 149 22.26 6.24 2.78
CA GLY A 149 23.32 5.85 1.83
C GLY A 149 23.39 6.69 0.57
N LEU A 150 22.54 7.67 0.39
CA LEU A 150 22.73 8.66 -0.66
C LEU A 150 23.98 9.52 -0.34
N PRO A 151 24.89 9.71 -1.32
CA PRO A 151 26.12 10.50 -1.11
C PRO A 151 25.88 12.01 -1.14
N VAL A 152 24.63 12.44 -1.24
CA VAL A 152 24.20 13.84 -1.37
C VAL A 152 23.09 14.18 -0.39
N GLY A 153 22.96 15.46 -0.03
CA GLY A 153 21.80 15.95 0.69
C GLY A 153 20.57 15.99 -0.21
N LEU A 154 19.40 15.61 0.33
CA LEU A 154 18.12 15.69 -0.36
C LEU A 154 17.23 16.72 0.34
N GLU A 155 16.72 17.66 -0.44
CA GLU A 155 15.67 18.59 -0.02
C GLU A 155 14.37 18.21 -0.71
N VAL A 156 13.34 17.93 0.08
CA VAL A 156 12.00 17.61 -0.42
C VAL A 156 11.09 18.80 -0.13
N ARG A 157 10.59 19.42 -1.19
CA ARG A 157 9.65 20.55 -1.10
C ARG A 157 8.27 20.11 -1.58
N PRO A 158 7.20 20.41 -0.82
CA PRO A 158 5.84 20.24 -1.34
C PRO A 158 5.63 21.17 -2.55
N THR A 159 4.90 20.71 -3.55
CA THR A 159 4.62 21.48 -4.77
C THR A 159 3.47 22.46 -4.62
N ASP A 160 2.70 22.35 -3.54
CA ASP A 160 1.51 23.16 -3.24
C ASP A 160 1.78 24.30 -2.22
N THR A 161 3.02 24.45 -1.77
CA THR A 161 3.42 25.65 -1.00
C THR A 161 3.79 26.76 -1.99
N THR A 162 2.89 27.71 -2.16
CA THR A 162 3.24 29.04 -2.67
C THR A 162 4.14 29.70 -1.63
N ASP A 163 5.42 29.95 -2.01
CA ASP A 163 6.32 30.85 -1.27
C ASP A 163 5.73 32.26 -1.22
#